data_b3a0bc9336e38441336fca14ac535674
#
_entry.id   b3a0bc9336e38441336fca14ac535674
#
_cell.length_a   1.000
_cell.length_b   1.000
_cell.length_c   1.000
_cell.angle_alpha   90.00
_cell.angle_beta   90.00
_cell.angle_gamma   90.00
#
_symmetry.space_group_name_H-M   'P 1'
#
loop_
_entity.id
_entity.type
_entity.pdbx_description
1 polymer ?
#
loop_
_entity_poly.entity_id
_entity_poly.type
_entity_poly.pdbx_seq_one_letter_code
_entity_poly.pdbx_strand_id
1 'polypeptide(L)'
;QEAAWKRIVDFVHANSAAKICMQIGHAGRKGATKLSWEGDSEPLPQGAWPIVSASPIPYFPNSQVPREMTRADMDRTVADF
;
A
#
# COMPACT_ATOMS: atom_id res chain seq x y z
N GLN A 1 8.56 9.18 9.88
CA GLN A 1 7.53 9.49 8.87
C GLN A 1 6.53 10.52 9.41
N GLU A 2 5.93 10.31 10.59
CA GLU A 2 4.98 11.23 11.23
C GLU A 2 5.47 12.69 11.26
N ALA A 3 6.70 12.94 11.73
CA ALA A 3 7.27 14.30 11.79
C ALA A 3 7.36 14.97 10.40
N ALA A 4 7.60 14.21 9.35
CA ALA A 4 7.63 14.74 7.98
C ALA A 4 6.23 15.15 7.51
N TRP A 5 5.23 14.34 7.77
CA TRP A 5 3.83 14.66 7.47
C TRP A 5 3.31 15.82 8.31
N LYS A 6 3.65 15.85 9.60
CA LYS A 6 3.30 16.99 10.48
C LYS A 6 3.78 18.30 9.92
N ARG A 7 5.02 18.38 9.42
CA ARG A 7 5.57 19.62 8.80
C ARG A 7 4.72 20.06 7.60
N ILE A 8 4.25 19.14 6.78
CA ILE A 8 3.38 19.44 5.61
C ILE A 8 2.03 19.96 6.09
N VAL A 9 1.42 19.30 7.06
CA VAL A 9 0.12 19.70 7.63
C VAL A 9 0.22 21.10 8.27
N ASP A 10 1.24 21.32 9.08
CA ASP A 10 1.48 22.61 9.74
C ASP A 10 1.65 23.73 8.70
N PHE A 11 2.40 23.49 7.62
CA PHE A 11 2.57 24.46 6.54
C PHE A 11 1.23 24.80 5.86
N VAL A 12 0.42 23.80 5.53
CA VAL A 12 -0.91 24.01 4.91
C VAL A 12 -1.80 24.85 5.83
N HIS A 13 -1.88 24.51 7.11
CA HIS A 13 -2.73 25.21 8.06
C HIS A 13 -2.25 26.62 8.38
N ALA A 14 -0.93 26.87 8.35
CA ALA A 14 -0.38 28.21 8.56
C ALA A 14 -0.59 29.15 7.37
N ASN A 15 -0.73 28.62 6.16
CA ASN A 15 -0.77 29.43 4.93
C ASN A 15 -2.13 29.41 4.21
N SER A 16 -3.09 28.63 4.70
CA SER A 16 -4.42 28.54 4.06
C SER A 16 -5.49 28.09 5.05
N ALA A 17 -6.75 28.26 4.64
CA ALA A 17 -7.91 27.67 5.32
C ALA A 17 -8.27 26.26 4.78
N ALA A 18 -7.41 25.69 3.92
CA ALA A 18 -7.64 24.36 3.32
C ALA A 18 -7.63 23.27 4.37
N LYS A 19 -8.48 22.28 4.18
CA LYS A 19 -8.44 21.02 4.94
C LYS A 19 -7.48 20.06 4.21
N ILE A 20 -6.71 19.31 4.99
CA ILE A 20 -5.78 18.31 4.46
C ILE A 20 -6.12 16.96 5.07
N CYS A 21 -6.13 15.92 4.25
CA CYS A 21 -6.40 14.55 4.65
C CYS A 21 -5.37 13.63 4.00
N MET A 22 -4.87 12.67 4.75
CA MET A 22 -4.02 11.61 4.23
C MET A 22 -4.87 10.38 3.95
N GLN A 23 -4.82 9.88 2.71
CA GLN A 23 -5.34 8.56 2.39
C GLN A 23 -4.22 7.54 2.61
N ILE A 24 -4.42 6.64 3.55
CA ILE A 24 -3.53 5.49 3.78
C ILE A 24 -4.08 4.27 3.05
N GLY A 25 -3.20 3.38 2.60
CA GLY A 25 -3.62 2.20 1.86
C GLY A 25 -2.60 1.07 1.91
N HIS A 26 -3.10 -0.15 1.85
CA HIS A 26 -2.32 -1.37 1.73
C HIS A 26 -2.56 -1.98 0.34
N ALA A 27 -1.49 -2.31 -0.40
CA ALA A 27 -1.62 -2.79 -1.78
C ALA A 27 -2.31 -4.15 -1.90
N GLY A 28 -2.23 -4.99 -0.86
CA GLY A 28 -2.88 -6.28 -0.86
C GLY A 28 -2.46 -7.13 -2.05
N ARG A 29 -3.44 -7.79 -2.67
CA ARG A 29 -3.22 -8.65 -3.84
C ARG A 29 -2.77 -7.92 -5.11
N LYS A 30 -2.78 -6.59 -5.12
CA LYS A 30 -2.24 -5.76 -6.22
C LYS A 30 -0.78 -5.35 -6.02
N GLY A 31 -0.15 -5.78 -4.94
CA GLY A 31 1.26 -5.49 -4.67
C GLY A 31 2.22 -6.18 -5.63
N ALA A 32 3.48 -5.72 -5.64
CA ALA A 32 4.58 -6.29 -6.42
C ALA A 32 4.29 -6.38 -7.93
N THR A 33 3.69 -5.34 -8.49
CA THR A 33 3.38 -5.22 -9.92
C THR A 33 4.31 -4.24 -10.62
N LYS A 34 4.35 -4.32 -11.94
CA LYS A 34 5.01 -3.34 -12.81
C LYS A 34 4.38 -1.96 -12.65
N LEU A 35 5.07 -0.93 -13.11
CA LEU A 35 4.50 0.40 -13.25
C LEU A 35 3.38 0.38 -14.30
N SER A 36 2.34 1.17 -14.11
CA SER A 36 1.14 1.13 -14.96
C SER A 36 1.41 1.34 -16.45
N TRP A 37 2.46 2.09 -16.79
CA TRP A 37 2.88 2.32 -18.19
C TRP A 37 3.79 1.23 -18.77
N GLU A 38 4.24 0.27 -17.95
CA GLU A 38 5.06 -0.89 -18.38
C GLU A 38 4.23 -2.17 -18.52
N GLY A 39 3.02 -2.17 -17.95
CA GLY A 39 2.12 -3.32 -17.94
C GLY A 39 1.19 -3.24 -16.73
N ASP A 40 -0.03 -2.75 -16.93
CA ASP A 40 -0.96 -2.53 -15.83
C ASP A 40 -1.25 -3.81 -15.08
N SER A 41 -0.96 -3.79 -13.78
CA SER A 41 -1.19 -4.89 -12.85
C SER A 41 -0.45 -6.21 -13.18
N GLU A 42 0.51 -6.21 -14.11
CA GLU A 42 1.35 -7.37 -14.35
C GLU A 42 2.34 -7.58 -13.21
N PRO A 43 2.61 -8.84 -12.81
CA PRO A 43 3.62 -9.12 -11.79
C PRO A 43 5.00 -8.59 -12.17
N LEU A 44 5.78 -8.14 -11.18
CA LEU A 44 7.20 -7.83 -11.40
C LEU A 44 7.94 -9.10 -11.84
N PRO A 45 8.72 -9.05 -12.95
CA PRO A 45 9.46 -10.21 -13.43
C PRO A 45 10.63 -10.59 -12.52
N GLN A 46 11.15 -9.64 -11.76
CA GLN A 46 12.25 -9.81 -10.81
C GLN A 46 12.04 -8.88 -9.60
N GLY A 47 12.52 -9.31 -8.44
CA GLY A 47 12.46 -8.51 -7.21
C GLY A 47 11.06 -8.38 -6.61
N ALA A 48 10.11 -9.18 -7.06
CA ALA A 48 8.79 -9.21 -6.46
C ALA A 48 8.89 -9.68 -4.99
N TRP A 49 8.33 -8.90 -4.09
CA TRP A 49 8.23 -9.28 -2.68
C TRP A 49 6.98 -10.14 -2.45
N PRO A 50 6.97 -11.01 -1.41
CA PRO A 50 5.77 -11.74 -1.03
C PRO A 50 4.65 -10.79 -0.64
N ILE A 51 3.50 -10.91 -1.29
CA ILE A 51 2.32 -10.10 -0.98
C ILE A 51 1.38 -10.83 -0.02
N VAL A 52 0.62 -10.06 0.74
CA VAL A 52 -0.38 -10.57 1.69
C VAL A 52 -1.75 -9.96 1.40
N SER A 53 -2.81 -10.69 1.71
CA SER A 53 -4.21 -10.25 1.56
C SER A 53 -5.10 -10.98 2.56
N ALA A 54 -6.37 -10.59 2.63
CA ALA A 54 -7.36 -11.25 3.48
C ALA A 54 -7.64 -12.72 3.07
N SER A 55 -7.32 -13.08 1.82
CA SER A 55 -7.48 -14.44 1.31
C SER A 55 -6.45 -14.70 0.19
N PRO A 56 -6.05 -15.97 -0.05
CA PRO A 56 -5.05 -16.34 -1.05
C PRO A 56 -5.65 -16.39 -2.47
N ILE A 57 -6.31 -15.31 -2.88
CA ILE A 57 -6.94 -15.18 -4.19
C ILE A 57 -6.17 -14.13 -4.99
N PRO A 58 -5.59 -14.48 -6.17
CA PRO A 58 -4.86 -13.53 -6.99
C PRO A 58 -5.79 -12.45 -7.55
N TYR A 59 -5.23 -11.30 -7.94
CA TYR A 59 -6.00 -10.22 -8.53
C TYR A 59 -6.47 -10.56 -9.94
N PHE A 60 -5.57 -11.04 -10.78
CA PHE A 60 -5.85 -11.63 -12.10
C PHE A 60 -5.31 -13.07 -12.15
N PRO A 61 -5.71 -13.89 -13.14
CA PRO A 61 -5.23 -15.28 -13.25
C PRO A 61 -3.70 -15.43 -13.32
N ASN A 62 -3.01 -14.42 -13.85
CA ASN A 62 -1.54 -14.37 -13.98
C ASN A 62 -0.86 -13.58 -12.85
N SER A 63 -1.62 -13.03 -11.90
CA SER A 63 -1.05 -12.28 -10.77
C SER A 63 -0.43 -13.23 -9.73
N GLN A 64 0.50 -12.70 -8.94
CA GLN A 64 1.01 -13.42 -7.78
C GLN A 64 -0.13 -13.76 -6.82
N VAL A 65 -0.16 -15.00 -6.34
CA VAL A 65 -1.10 -15.42 -5.29
C VAL A 65 -0.63 -14.86 -3.96
N PRO A 66 -1.43 -14.02 -3.28
CA PRO A 66 -1.05 -13.50 -1.97
C PRO A 66 -1.11 -14.60 -0.91
N ARG A 67 -0.27 -14.49 0.11
CA ARG A 67 -0.43 -15.27 1.34
C ARG A 67 -1.59 -14.68 2.16
N GLU A 68 -2.44 -15.52 2.69
CA GLU A 68 -3.47 -15.10 3.64
C GLU A 68 -2.83 -14.50 4.90
N MET A 69 -3.34 -13.36 5.35
CA MET A 69 -2.86 -12.68 6.56
C MET A 69 -3.25 -13.46 7.80
N THR A 70 -2.28 -13.69 8.66
CA THR A 70 -2.52 -14.13 10.04
C THR A 70 -3.01 -12.97 10.90
N ARG A 71 -3.51 -13.26 12.09
CA ARG A 71 -3.85 -12.21 13.07
C ARG A 71 -2.64 -11.32 13.38
N ALA A 72 -1.47 -11.91 13.54
CA ALA A 72 -0.23 -11.16 13.78
C ALA A 72 0.16 -10.24 12.62
N ASP A 73 -0.10 -10.63 11.37
CA ASP A 73 0.11 -9.75 10.21
C ASP A 73 -0.84 -8.54 10.25
N MET A 74 -2.10 -8.76 10.62
CA MET A 74 -3.09 -7.68 10.75
C MET A 74 -2.69 -6.69 11.85
N ASP A 75 -2.30 -7.20 13.02
CA ASP A 75 -1.86 -6.38 14.15
C ASP A 75 -0.62 -5.56 13.78
N ARG A 76 0.35 -6.16 13.07
CA ARG A 76 1.52 -5.44 12.54
C ARG A 76 1.12 -4.36 11.54
N THR A 77 0.20 -4.66 10.61
CA THR A 77 -0.28 -3.67 9.64
C THR A 77 -0.90 -2.47 10.33
N VAL A 78 -1.71 -2.69 11.37
CA VAL A 78 -2.28 -1.59 12.18
C VAL A 78 -1.17 -0.78 12.86
N ALA A 79 -0.11 -1.42 13.34
CA ALA A 79 1.00 -0.73 14.00
C ALA A 79 1.89 0.06 13.00
N ASP A 80 1.93 -0.34 11.74
CA ASP A 80 2.70 0.31 10.68
C ASP A 80 2.02 1.59 10.16
N PHE A 81 0.71 1.75 10.37
CA PHE A 81 -0.10 2.91 10.02
C PHE A 81 -0.30 3.85 11.20
#